data_08dac2bafee449e2577bbef884f364e1
#
_entry.id   08dac2bafee449e2577bbef884f364e1
#
_cell.length_a   1.000
_cell.length_b   1.000
_cell.length_c   1.000
_cell.angle_alpha   90.00
_cell.angle_beta   90.00
_cell.angle_gamma   90.00
#
_symmetry.space_group_name_H-M   'P 1'
#
loop_
_entity.id
_entity.type
_entity.pdbx_description
1 polymer ?
#
loop_
_entity_poly.entity_id
_entity_poly.type
_entity_poly.pdbx_seq_one_letter_code
_entity_poly.pdbx_strand_id
1 'polypeptide(L)'
;MQVIFSPKHRQHAPPAEFVSSGLGPYSESPARADSIIAALESSGRFDISEPMAHADAALEAVHDAAYLDFLQRVYAVWSTPTAPGGNGIIPLTFAVRGLDTCPADLVSRAGYYCFDAQTPIVRGTFAAARAAVDAALTGADRLLAGDAAAYALCRPPGHHAAAAMYGGYCYLNNAAVAAAYLLERGRSPVAVLDIDYHHGNGTQEIFYHTDQ
;
A
#
# COMPACT_ATOMS: atom_id res chain seq x y z
N MET A 1 13.19 -0.19 20.79
CA MET A 1 11.96 -0.37 19.99
C MET A 1 12.32 -1.11 18.73
N GLN A 2 11.55 -2.13 18.37
CA GLN A 2 11.75 -2.86 17.13
C GLN A 2 11.33 -2.00 15.93
N VAL A 3 12.14 -2.02 14.87
CA VAL A 3 11.83 -1.47 13.55
C VAL A 3 11.70 -2.62 12.58
N ILE A 4 10.58 -2.71 11.88
CA ILE A 4 10.31 -3.74 10.89
C ILE A 4 10.38 -3.09 9.50
N PHE A 5 11.27 -3.60 8.65
CA PHE A 5 11.52 -3.04 7.33
C PHE A 5 11.85 -4.12 6.30
N SER A 6 11.32 -4.00 5.09
CA SER A 6 11.61 -4.93 4.00
C SER A 6 12.38 -4.27 2.86
N PRO A 7 13.50 -4.84 2.41
CA PRO A 7 14.21 -4.35 1.23
C PRO A 7 13.41 -4.53 -0.07
N LYS A 8 12.32 -5.31 -0.05
CA LYS A 8 11.41 -5.48 -1.20
C LYS A 8 10.73 -4.17 -1.62
N HIS A 9 10.71 -3.15 -0.76
CA HIS A 9 10.18 -1.81 -1.12
C HIS A 9 10.83 -1.25 -2.40
N ARG A 10 12.10 -1.57 -2.66
CA ARG A 10 12.84 -1.14 -3.86
C ARG A 10 12.31 -1.75 -5.15
N GLN A 11 11.52 -2.83 -5.09
CA GLN A 11 10.89 -3.42 -6.27
C GLN A 11 9.76 -2.52 -6.83
N HIS A 12 9.21 -1.62 -6.00
CA HIS A 12 8.30 -0.58 -6.44
C HIS A 12 9.09 0.70 -6.72
N ALA A 13 9.49 0.87 -7.98
CA ALA A 13 10.28 2.01 -8.43
C ALA A 13 9.77 2.52 -9.80
N PRO A 14 8.58 3.14 -9.85
CA PRO A 14 8.09 3.76 -11.07
C PRO A 14 9.08 4.82 -11.56
N PRO A 15 9.32 4.91 -12.89
CA PRO A 15 10.23 5.91 -13.42
C PRO A 15 9.62 7.31 -13.46
N ALA A 16 8.30 7.39 -13.54
CA ALA A 16 7.57 8.65 -13.72
C ALA A 16 6.14 8.56 -13.18
N GLU A 17 5.53 9.71 -12.96
CA GLU A 17 4.13 9.92 -12.63
C GLU A 17 3.55 11.10 -13.42
N PHE A 18 2.22 11.21 -13.51
CA PHE A 18 1.59 12.40 -14.08
C PHE A 18 1.46 13.49 -13.01
N VAL A 19 2.01 14.66 -13.34
CA VAL A 19 1.85 15.92 -12.60
C VAL A 19 1.17 16.95 -13.49
N SER A 20 0.81 18.10 -12.95
CA SER A 20 0.10 19.17 -13.70
C SER A 20 0.83 19.63 -14.99
N SER A 21 2.14 19.47 -15.05
CA SER A 21 2.98 19.81 -16.21
C SER A 21 3.22 18.65 -17.19
N GLY A 22 2.61 17.48 -16.98
CA GLY A 22 2.83 16.26 -17.77
C GLY A 22 3.54 15.17 -16.99
N LEU A 23 4.34 14.32 -17.65
CA LEU A 23 5.12 13.29 -16.96
C LEU A 23 6.32 13.93 -16.24
N GLY A 24 6.42 13.67 -14.95
CA GLY A 24 7.53 14.07 -14.09
C GLY A 24 8.16 12.87 -13.38
N PRO A 25 9.29 13.06 -12.67
CA PRO A 25 9.91 12.00 -11.89
C PRO A 25 8.97 11.56 -10.75
N TYR A 26 8.99 10.27 -10.44
CA TYR A 26 8.16 9.71 -9.36
C TYR A 26 8.60 10.22 -7.98
N SER A 27 7.72 10.91 -7.29
CA SER A 27 8.03 11.61 -6.03
C SER A 27 8.17 10.66 -4.85
N GLU A 28 7.36 9.61 -4.80
CA GLU A 28 7.40 8.59 -3.74
C GLU A 28 8.48 7.53 -4.06
N SER A 29 9.74 7.97 -4.24
CA SER A 29 10.85 7.11 -4.66
C SER A 29 11.38 6.21 -3.54
N PRO A 30 12.05 5.08 -3.85
CA PRO A 30 12.70 4.21 -2.86
C PRO A 30 13.68 4.94 -1.95
N ALA A 31 14.35 5.98 -2.44
CA ALA A 31 15.32 6.76 -1.68
C ALA A 31 14.76 7.37 -0.38
N ARG A 32 13.44 7.61 -0.32
CA ARG A 32 12.78 8.08 0.91
C ARG A 32 12.91 7.08 2.05
N ALA A 33 12.55 5.82 1.82
CA ALA A 33 12.68 4.77 2.83
C ALA A 33 14.16 4.42 3.09
N ASP A 34 15.01 4.45 2.05
CA ASP A 34 16.46 4.23 2.21
C ASP A 34 17.10 5.27 3.14
N SER A 35 16.70 6.54 3.03
CA SER A 35 17.19 7.61 3.90
C SER A 35 16.74 7.43 5.36
N ILE A 36 15.48 6.99 5.55
CA ILE A 36 14.94 6.77 6.90
C ILE A 36 15.66 5.58 7.55
N ILE A 37 15.79 4.44 6.85
CA ILE A 37 16.42 3.26 7.42
C ILE A 37 17.90 3.51 7.76
N ALA A 38 18.64 4.23 6.91
CA ALA A 38 20.02 4.59 7.16
C ALA A 38 20.17 5.47 8.42
N ALA A 39 19.23 6.41 8.64
CA ALA A 39 19.22 7.24 9.84
C ALA A 39 18.92 6.41 11.11
N LEU A 40 18.00 5.46 11.03
CA LEU A 40 17.68 4.55 12.14
C LEU A 40 18.87 3.65 12.50
N GLU A 41 19.53 3.06 11.50
CA GLU A 41 20.73 2.23 11.65
C GLU A 41 21.88 3.03 12.29
N SER A 42 22.17 4.22 11.76
CA SER A 42 23.27 5.05 12.25
C SER A 42 23.07 5.55 13.69
N SER A 43 21.82 5.63 14.15
CA SER A 43 21.49 6.04 15.51
C SER A 43 21.93 5.00 16.57
N GLY A 44 22.03 3.72 16.20
CA GLY A 44 22.31 2.60 17.10
C GLY A 44 21.26 2.38 18.20
N ARG A 45 20.07 2.97 18.07
CA ARG A 45 19.01 2.96 19.12
C ARG A 45 17.88 1.99 18.83
N PHE A 46 17.86 1.35 17.66
CA PHE A 46 16.77 0.51 17.18
C PHE A 46 17.27 -0.85 16.73
N ASP A 47 16.50 -1.88 17.03
CA ASP A 47 16.71 -3.23 16.49
C ASP A 47 15.90 -3.36 15.21
N ILE A 48 16.57 -3.56 14.08
CA ILE A 48 15.95 -3.62 12.77
C ILE A 48 15.83 -5.08 12.33
N SER A 49 14.65 -5.47 11.87
CA SER A 49 14.38 -6.82 11.38
C SER A 49 13.51 -6.80 10.12
N GLU A 50 13.61 -7.87 9.32
CA GLU A 50 12.68 -8.08 8.21
C GLU A 50 11.32 -8.58 8.72
N PRO A 51 10.23 -8.29 7.97
CA PRO A 51 8.90 -8.78 8.32
C PRO A 51 8.80 -10.30 8.15
N MET A 52 7.96 -10.92 8.97
CA MET A 52 7.47 -12.27 8.74
C MET A 52 6.38 -12.26 7.66
N ALA A 53 6.25 -13.38 6.94
CA ALA A 53 5.14 -13.56 6.01
C ALA A 53 3.85 -13.92 6.77
N HIS A 54 2.75 -13.28 6.40
CA HIS A 54 1.42 -13.54 6.98
C HIS A 54 0.50 -14.19 5.95
N ALA A 55 -0.59 -14.80 6.40
CA ALA A 55 -1.60 -15.38 5.53
C ALA A 55 -2.38 -14.29 4.76
N ASP A 56 -2.84 -14.61 3.57
CA ASP A 56 -3.62 -13.69 2.73
C ASP A 56 -4.97 -13.29 3.37
N ALA A 57 -5.50 -14.12 4.26
CA ALA A 57 -6.70 -13.80 5.03
C ALA A 57 -6.63 -12.45 5.77
N ALA A 58 -5.44 -12.02 6.21
CA ALA A 58 -5.27 -10.71 6.82
C ALA A 58 -5.50 -9.54 5.83
N LEU A 59 -5.15 -9.72 4.54
CA LEU A 59 -5.47 -8.77 3.49
C LEU A 59 -6.95 -8.80 3.13
N GLU A 60 -7.53 -10.00 3.01
CA GLU A 60 -8.92 -10.24 2.62
C GLU A 60 -9.91 -9.74 3.69
N ALA A 61 -9.46 -9.57 4.94
CA ALA A 61 -10.26 -8.93 5.99
C ALA A 61 -10.54 -7.44 5.73
N VAL A 62 -9.77 -6.80 4.84
CA VAL A 62 -9.83 -5.35 4.58
C VAL A 62 -10.06 -5.06 3.10
N HIS A 63 -9.41 -5.81 2.21
CA HIS A 63 -9.45 -5.57 0.78
C HIS A 63 -10.30 -6.62 0.05
N ASP A 64 -11.03 -6.15 -0.96
CA ASP A 64 -11.84 -7.02 -1.83
C ASP A 64 -10.97 -8.03 -2.58
N ALA A 65 -11.39 -9.28 -2.61
CA ALA A 65 -10.64 -10.37 -3.24
C ALA A 65 -10.41 -10.16 -4.75
N ALA A 66 -11.38 -9.56 -5.46
CA ALA A 66 -11.22 -9.27 -6.90
C ALA A 66 -10.23 -8.12 -7.14
N TYR A 67 -10.14 -7.17 -6.22
CA TYR A 67 -9.13 -6.12 -6.23
C TYR A 67 -7.73 -6.69 -5.96
N LEU A 68 -7.58 -7.58 -4.99
CA LEU A 68 -6.31 -8.26 -4.70
C LEU A 68 -5.83 -9.10 -5.89
N ASP A 69 -6.71 -9.87 -6.53
CA ASP A 69 -6.41 -10.63 -7.75
C ASP A 69 -5.96 -9.70 -8.89
N PHE A 70 -6.64 -8.56 -9.06
CA PHE A 70 -6.24 -7.53 -10.02
C PHE A 70 -4.81 -7.04 -9.76
N LEU A 71 -4.51 -6.54 -8.56
CA LEU A 71 -3.19 -6.01 -8.23
C LEU A 71 -2.06 -7.03 -8.42
N GLN A 72 -2.32 -8.29 -8.07
CA GLN A 72 -1.34 -9.36 -8.19
C GLN A 72 -1.02 -9.68 -9.65
N ARG A 73 -2.00 -9.63 -10.54
CA ARG A 73 -1.90 -10.18 -11.89
C ARG A 73 -1.74 -9.14 -13.00
N VAL A 74 -2.24 -7.93 -12.79
CA VAL A 74 -2.39 -6.95 -13.88
C VAL A 74 -1.08 -6.66 -14.60
N TYR A 75 0.04 -6.52 -13.89
CA TYR A 75 1.31 -6.23 -14.54
C TYR A 75 1.82 -7.38 -15.42
N ALA A 76 1.58 -8.63 -15.02
CA ALA A 76 1.99 -9.80 -15.81
C ALA A 76 1.21 -9.92 -17.13
N VAL A 77 -0.04 -9.44 -17.15
CA VAL A 77 -0.90 -9.45 -18.34
C VAL A 77 -0.65 -8.22 -19.23
N TRP A 78 -0.18 -7.12 -18.63
CA TRP A 78 0.10 -5.90 -19.36
C TRP A 78 1.33 -6.07 -20.26
N SER A 79 1.11 -6.12 -21.57
CA SER A 79 2.12 -6.53 -22.57
C SER A 79 2.74 -5.37 -23.37
N THR A 80 2.60 -4.10 -22.95
CA THR A 80 3.06 -2.97 -23.75
C THR A 80 4.31 -2.31 -23.18
N PRO A 81 5.53 -2.70 -23.60
CA PRO A 81 6.78 -2.07 -23.18
C PRO A 81 7.00 -0.67 -23.72
N THR A 82 6.14 -0.18 -24.62
CA THR A 82 6.35 1.04 -25.44
C THR A 82 5.46 2.22 -25.05
N ALA A 83 4.70 2.13 -23.96
CA ALA A 83 3.92 3.28 -23.48
C ALA A 83 4.85 4.41 -23.00
N PRO A 84 4.49 5.70 -23.22
CA PRO A 84 5.20 6.84 -22.63
C PRO A 84 5.29 6.64 -21.09
N GLY A 85 6.49 6.65 -20.54
CA GLY A 85 6.72 6.33 -19.13
C GLY A 85 7.30 4.94 -18.87
N GLY A 86 7.51 4.11 -19.90
CA GLY A 86 8.38 2.93 -19.94
C GLY A 86 7.90 1.68 -19.28
N ASN A 87 7.66 1.51 -18.00
CA ASN A 87 7.47 0.21 -17.35
C ASN A 87 6.32 0.17 -16.32
N GLY A 88 5.38 1.11 -16.38
CA GLY A 88 4.27 1.16 -15.44
C GLY A 88 2.90 1.33 -16.10
N ILE A 89 1.87 0.80 -15.44
CA ILE A 89 0.47 1.02 -15.81
C ILE A 89 0.00 2.28 -15.11
N ILE A 90 -0.38 3.29 -15.89
CA ILE A 90 -1.00 4.53 -15.41
C ILE A 90 -2.35 4.66 -16.09
N PRO A 91 -3.48 4.56 -15.38
CA PRO A 91 -4.79 4.76 -15.98
C PRO A 91 -5.00 6.23 -16.34
N LEU A 92 -5.60 6.46 -17.49
CA LEU A 92 -5.98 7.80 -17.97
C LEU A 92 -7.51 7.95 -18.08
N THR A 93 -8.24 6.88 -17.77
CA THR A 93 -9.70 6.85 -17.76
C THR A 93 -10.14 6.19 -16.47
N PHE A 94 -11.09 6.79 -15.77
CA PHE A 94 -11.53 6.35 -14.46
C PHE A 94 -13.02 6.06 -14.46
N ALA A 95 -13.46 5.17 -13.57
CA ALA A 95 -14.87 4.95 -13.32
C ALA A 95 -15.51 6.26 -12.80
N VAL A 96 -16.69 6.58 -13.31
CA VAL A 96 -17.46 7.72 -12.85
C VAL A 96 -18.69 7.25 -12.09
N ARG A 97 -19.19 8.10 -11.19
CA ARG A 97 -20.37 7.79 -10.37
C ARG A 97 -21.55 7.35 -11.25
N GLY A 98 -22.09 6.17 -10.95
CA GLY A 98 -23.21 5.58 -11.69
C GLY A 98 -22.85 4.89 -13.00
N LEU A 99 -21.57 4.87 -13.40
CA LEU A 99 -21.03 4.13 -14.53
C LEU A 99 -19.85 3.27 -14.04
N ASP A 100 -20.16 2.39 -13.12
CA ASP A 100 -19.20 1.65 -12.29
C ASP A 100 -19.18 0.14 -12.60
N THR A 101 -19.58 -0.25 -13.80
CA THR A 101 -19.46 -1.64 -14.23
C THR A 101 -17.99 -2.03 -14.37
N CYS A 102 -17.57 -3.04 -13.60
CA CYS A 102 -16.20 -3.55 -13.65
C CYS A 102 -15.87 -4.11 -15.05
N PRO A 103 -14.79 -3.63 -15.70
CA PRO A 103 -14.39 -4.14 -17.03
C PRO A 103 -14.03 -5.63 -16.98
N ALA A 104 -14.35 -6.36 -18.06
CA ALA A 104 -13.94 -7.76 -18.20
C ALA A 104 -12.43 -7.89 -18.39
N ASP A 105 -11.83 -6.96 -19.17
CA ASP A 105 -10.38 -6.92 -19.38
C ASP A 105 -9.61 -6.46 -18.15
N LEU A 106 -8.62 -7.25 -17.75
CA LEU A 106 -7.86 -7.01 -16.52
C LEU A 106 -7.09 -5.69 -16.53
N VAL A 107 -6.51 -5.29 -17.67
CA VAL A 107 -5.74 -4.03 -17.77
C VAL A 107 -6.66 -2.82 -17.65
N SER A 108 -7.84 -2.88 -18.25
CA SER A 108 -8.85 -1.83 -18.17
C SER A 108 -9.36 -1.61 -16.74
N ARG A 109 -9.28 -2.62 -15.86
CA ARG A 109 -9.59 -2.48 -14.42
C ARG A 109 -8.65 -1.52 -13.69
N ALA A 110 -7.51 -1.16 -14.25
CA ALA A 110 -6.64 -0.17 -13.64
C ALA A 110 -7.36 1.16 -13.36
N GLY A 111 -8.15 1.65 -14.32
CA GLY A 111 -8.96 2.85 -14.13
C GLY A 111 -10.26 2.63 -13.35
N TYR A 112 -10.71 1.39 -13.22
CA TYR A 112 -11.85 1.05 -12.38
C TYR A 112 -11.50 1.10 -10.90
N TYR A 113 -10.32 0.58 -10.53
CA TYR A 113 -9.84 0.53 -9.16
C TYR A 113 -8.96 1.72 -8.75
N CYS A 114 -8.75 2.72 -9.61
CA CYS A 114 -7.89 3.87 -9.32
C CYS A 114 -8.67 5.18 -9.34
N PHE A 115 -8.25 6.14 -8.52
CA PHE A 115 -8.83 7.49 -8.52
C PHE A 115 -7.87 8.58 -9.02
N ASP A 116 -6.61 8.25 -9.36
CA ASP A 116 -5.62 9.22 -9.85
C ASP A 116 -4.70 8.67 -10.94
N ALA A 117 -3.90 9.55 -11.54
CA ALA A 117 -2.89 9.21 -12.53
C ALA A 117 -1.45 9.28 -11.96
N GLN A 118 -1.29 9.38 -10.64
CA GLN A 118 0.01 9.52 -9.97
C GLN A 118 0.46 8.23 -9.28
N THR A 119 -0.35 7.17 -9.38
CA THR A 119 -0.10 5.89 -8.70
C THR A 119 0.17 4.76 -9.70
N PRO A 120 1.38 4.71 -10.32
CA PRO A 120 1.71 3.75 -11.36
C PRO A 120 1.88 2.34 -10.80
N ILE A 121 1.37 1.32 -11.50
CA ILE A 121 1.66 -0.08 -11.19
C ILE A 121 2.85 -0.54 -12.02
N VAL A 122 3.95 -0.96 -11.36
CA VAL A 122 5.14 -1.55 -11.98
C VAL A 122 5.26 -3.04 -11.60
N ARG A 123 6.21 -3.75 -12.21
CA ARG A 123 6.41 -5.20 -12.01
C ARG A 123 6.43 -5.62 -10.53
N GLY A 124 7.06 -4.86 -9.67
CA GLY A 124 7.25 -5.20 -8.26
C GLY A 124 6.26 -4.55 -7.30
N THR A 125 5.26 -3.82 -7.79
CA THR A 125 4.33 -3.06 -6.95
C THR A 125 3.61 -3.95 -5.93
N PHE A 126 2.99 -5.04 -6.36
CA PHE A 126 2.29 -5.94 -5.44
C PHE A 126 3.24 -6.55 -4.40
N ALA A 127 4.43 -7.00 -4.81
CA ALA A 127 5.39 -7.60 -3.90
C ALA A 127 5.90 -6.59 -2.84
N ALA A 128 6.11 -5.34 -3.22
CA ALA A 128 6.49 -4.28 -2.30
C ALA A 128 5.35 -3.89 -1.35
N ALA A 129 4.13 -3.72 -1.88
CA ALA A 129 2.94 -3.41 -1.09
C ALA A 129 2.61 -4.52 -0.08
N ARG A 130 2.70 -5.79 -0.51
CA ARG A 130 2.53 -6.94 0.38
C ARG A 130 3.58 -6.97 1.49
N ALA A 131 4.84 -6.71 1.18
CA ALA A 131 5.90 -6.66 2.18
C ALA A 131 5.73 -5.49 3.17
N ALA A 132 5.13 -4.38 2.73
CA ALA A 132 4.76 -3.28 3.61
C ALA A 132 3.65 -3.69 4.59
N VAL A 133 2.62 -4.40 4.12
CA VAL A 133 1.59 -4.98 5.00
C VAL A 133 2.19 -6.00 5.96
N ASP A 134 3.05 -6.89 5.48
CA ASP A 134 3.73 -7.87 6.36
C ASP A 134 4.57 -7.17 7.45
N ALA A 135 5.17 -6.00 7.15
CA ALA A 135 5.86 -5.20 8.16
C ALA A 135 4.91 -4.65 9.22
N ALA A 136 3.74 -4.15 8.81
CA ALA A 136 2.72 -3.66 9.75
C ALA A 136 2.15 -4.79 10.62
N LEU A 137 1.87 -5.96 10.03
CA LEU A 137 1.39 -7.14 10.75
C LEU A 137 2.43 -7.70 11.72
N THR A 138 3.72 -7.75 11.31
CA THR A 138 4.81 -8.13 12.23
C THR A 138 4.92 -7.16 13.41
N GLY A 139 4.70 -5.86 13.17
CA GLY A 139 4.59 -4.86 14.22
C GLY A 139 3.41 -5.15 15.18
N ALA A 140 2.26 -5.51 14.63
CA ALA A 140 1.10 -5.91 15.42
C ALA A 140 1.37 -7.17 16.26
N ASP A 141 2.05 -8.18 15.73
CA ASP A 141 2.47 -9.37 16.47
C ASP A 141 3.38 -9.02 17.65
N ARG A 142 4.29 -8.06 17.49
CA ARG A 142 5.14 -7.56 18.59
C ARG A 142 4.30 -6.95 19.72
N LEU A 143 3.27 -6.17 19.38
CA LEU A 143 2.35 -5.60 20.37
C LEU A 143 1.53 -6.69 21.07
N LEU A 144 1.09 -7.71 20.34
CA LEU A 144 0.38 -8.87 20.90
C LEU A 144 1.29 -9.67 21.84
N ALA A 145 2.57 -9.77 21.56
CA ALA A 145 3.58 -10.42 22.39
C ALA A 145 3.97 -9.59 23.64
N GLY A 146 3.47 -8.34 23.77
CA GLY A 146 3.66 -7.51 24.96
C GLY A 146 4.66 -6.35 24.78
N ASP A 147 5.18 -6.13 23.59
CA ASP A 147 5.99 -4.94 23.32
C ASP A 147 5.15 -3.67 23.48
N ALA A 148 5.72 -2.63 24.05
CA ALA A 148 5.03 -1.35 24.26
C ALA A 148 4.82 -0.56 22.95
N ALA A 149 5.71 -0.76 21.95
CA ALA A 149 5.66 -0.10 20.66
C ALA A 149 6.50 -0.87 19.63
N ALA A 150 6.08 -0.78 18.36
CA ALA A 150 6.83 -1.22 17.19
C ALA A 150 6.74 -0.15 16.09
N TYR A 151 7.77 -0.06 15.25
CA TYR A 151 7.78 0.83 14.09
C TYR A 151 7.85 0.02 12.80
N ALA A 152 6.78 0.00 12.02
CA ALA A 152 6.76 -0.59 10.69
C ALA A 152 7.07 0.49 9.65
N LEU A 153 8.24 0.45 9.05
CA LEU A 153 8.61 1.34 7.95
C LEU A 153 8.05 0.79 6.65
N CYS A 154 6.81 1.18 6.36
CA CYS A 154 6.05 0.73 5.20
C CYS A 154 6.33 1.58 3.97
N ARG A 155 6.66 0.93 2.85
CA ARG A 155 6.68 1.51 1.52
C ARG A 155 6.36 0.43 0.48
N PRO A 156 5.34 0.67 -0.41
CA PRO A 156 4.49 1.86 -0.55
C PRO A 156 3.69 2.25 0.70
N PRO A 157 3.20 3.53 0.79
CA PRO A 157 2.28 3.96 1.83
C PRO A 157 0.91 3.29 1.68
N GLY A 158 -0.08 3.58 2.57
CA GLY A 158 -1.31 2.81 2.60
C GLY A 158 -2.60 3.61 2.78
N HIS A 159 -2.59 4.79 3.40
CA HIS A 159 -3.78 5.44 3.94
C HIS A 159 -4.82 5.90 2.90
N HIS A 160 -4.42 6.04 1.64
CA HIS A 160 -5.34 6.34 0.54
C HIS A 160 -5.97 5.09 -0.08
N ALA A 161 -5.41 3.88 0.14
CA ALA A 161 -6.00 2.66 -0.38
C ALA A 161 -7.27 2.29 0.40
N ALA A 162 -8.40 2.19 -0.31
CA ALA A 162 -9.69 1.74 0.21
C ALA A 162 -9.85 0.22 0.05
N ALA A 163 -11.01 -0.33 0.38
CA ALA A 163 -11.26 -1.76 0.27
C ALA A 163 -11.03 -2.31 -1.15
N ALA A 164 -11.44 -1.56 -2.18
CA ALA A 164 -11.30 -1.93 -3.60
C ALA A 164 -10.81 -0.76 -4.45
N MET A 165 -9.89 0.06 -3.93
CA MET A 165 -9.40 1.23 -4.67
C MET A 165 -7.96 1.58 -4.26
N TYR A 166 -7.14 1.96 -5.24
CA TYR A 166 -5.78 2.47 -5.04
C TYR A 166 -5.64 3.89 -5.59
N GLY A 167 -4.66 4.63 -5.05
CA GLY A 167 -4.35 5.99 -5.45
C GLY A 167 -3.50 6.67 -4.38
N GLY A 168 -3.02 7.89 -4.62
CA GLY A 168 -2.17 8.62 -3.68
C GLY A 168 -0.92 7.83 -3.29
N TYR A 169 -0.31 7.11 -4.22
CA TYR A 169 0.81 6.20 -4.03
C TYR A 169 0.52 4.94 -3.18
N CYS A 170 -0.73 4.73 -2.75
CA CYS A 170 -1.16 3.65 -1.87
C CYS A 170 -1.86 2.54 -2.65
N TYR A 171 -1.47 1.29 -2.42
CA TYR A 171 -2.03 0.10 -3.07
C TYR A 171 -2.74 -0.82 -2.08
N LEU A 172 -2.20 -1.01 -0.89
CA LEU A 172 -2.78 -1.75 0.23
C LEU A 172 -2.73 -0.88 1.48
N ASN A 173 -3.77 -0.91 2.29
CA ASN A 173 -3.86 -0.08 3.49
C ASN A 173 -3.18 -0.76 4.69
N ASN A 174 -1.89 -0.51 4.85
CA ASN A 174 -1.06 -1.13 5.88
C ASN A 174 -1.63 -0.93 7.30
N ALA A 175 -2.11 0.28 7.62
CA ALA A 175 -2.65 0.63 8.93
C ALA A 175 -4.00 -0.03 9.18
N ALA A 176 -4.89 -0.04 8.18
CA ALA A 176 -6.19 -0.68 8.29
C ALA A 176 -6.08 -2.20 8.46
N VAL A 177 -5.18 -2.85 7.70
CA VAL A 177 -4.92 -4.28 7.84
C VAL A 177 -4.37 -4.61 9.23
N ALA A 178 -3.44 -3.82 9.76
CA ALA A 178 -2.93 -4.02 11.12
C ALA A 178 -4.00 -3.79 12.19
N ALA A 179 -4.87 -2.78 12.02
CA ALA A 179 -5.98 -2.52 12.93
C ALA A 179 -6.99 -3.68 12.95
N ALA A 180 -7.44 -4.14 11.78
CA ALA A 180 -8.34 -5.29 11.66
C ALA A 180 -7.72 -6.56 12.27
N TYR A 181 -6.44 -6.79 12.02
CA TYR A 181 -5.69 -7.92 12.59
C TYR A 181 -5.64 -7.90 14.13
N LEU A 182 -5.44 -6.72 14.73
CA LEU A 182 -5.45 -6.54 16.18
C LEU A 182 -6.85 -6.75 16.78
N LEU A 183 -7.89 -6.21 16.11
CA LEU A 183 -9.29 -6.41 16.53
C LEU A 183 -9.67 -7.88 16.53
N GLU A 184 -9.36 -8.63 15.48
CA GLU A 184 -9.61 -10.07 15.38
C GLU A 184 -8.96 -10.86 16.52
N ARG A 185 -7.82 -10.36 17.07
CA ARG A 185 -7.07 -10.96 18.17
C ARG A 185 -7.44 -10.40 19.54
N GLY A 186 -8.58 -9.75 19.64
CA GLY A 186 -9.17 -9.30 20.92
C GLY A 186 -8.57 -8.01 21.46
N ARG A 187 -7.86 -7.22 20.65
CA ARG A 187 -7.45 -5.86 20.99
C ARG A 187 -8.53 -4.88 20.54
N SER A 188 -9.41 -4.48 21.45
CA SER A 188 -10.52 -3.57 21.17
C SER A 188 -10.67 -2.61 22.36
N PRO A 189 -10.92 -1.30 22.12
CA PRO A 189 -10.92 -0.67 20.79
C PRO A 189 -9.51 -0.44 20.22
N VAL A 190 -9.43 -0.28 18.90
CA VAL A 190 -8.21 0.16 18.17
C VAL A 190 -8.47 1.51 17.55
N ALA A 191 -7.56 2.47 17.75
CA ALA A 191 -7.61 3.78 17.13
C ALA A 191 -6.50 3.95 16.09
N VAL A 192 -6.81 4.52 14.95
CA VAL A 192 -5.83 4.94 13.93
C VAL A 192 -5.71 6.46 13.99
N LEU A 193 -4.54 6.97 14.39
CA LEU A 193 -4.21 8.39 14.34
C LEU A 193 -3.35 8.64 13.10
N ASP A 194 -3.90 9.30 12.09
CA ASP A 194 -3.22 9.68 10.87
C ASP A 194 -2.76 11.13 10.98
N ILE A 195 -1.44 11.35 10.90
CA ILE A 195 -0.80 12.66 10.98
C ILE A 195 -0.23 13.12 9.65
N ASP A 196 -0.54 12.42 8.55
CA ASP A 196 -0.16 12.84 7.22
C ASP A 196 -0.83 14.18 6.85
N TYR A 197 -0.17 14.94 5.96
CA TYR A 197 -0.73 16.19 5.44
C TYR A 197 -2.02 15.95 4.63
N HIS A 198 -2.09 14.83 3.90
CA HIS A 198 -3.26 14.45 3.12
C HIS A 198 -4.25 13.65 3.98
N HIS A 199 -5.53 13.88 3.74
CA HIS A 199 -6.57 13.09 4.39
C HIS A 199 -6.49 11.61 4.01
N GLY A 200 -6.45 10.72 5.00
CA GLY A 200 -6.44 9.26 4.82
C GLY A 200 -7.81 8.70 4.43
N ASN A 201 -8.30 9.07 3.24
CA ASN A 201 -9.63 8.73 2.74
C ASN A 201 -9.88 7.22 2.66
N GLY A 202 -8.86 6.43 2.34
CA GLY A 202 -8.98 4.97 2.27
C GLY A 202 -9.20 4.34 3.64
N THR A 203 -8.45 4.77 4.65
CA THR A 203 -8.65 4.31 6.03
C THR A 203 -10.04 4.70 6.54
N GLN A 204 -10.48 5.94 6.24
CA GLN A 204 -11.84 6.38 6.59
C GLN A 204 -12.90 5.51 5.91
N GLU A 205 -12.79 5.22 4.61
CA GLU A 205 -13.77 4.41 3.89
C GLU A 205 -13.89 3.01 4.48
N ILE A 206 -12.75 2.36 4.76
CA ILE A 206 -12.73 0.99 5.31
C ILE A 206 -13.49 0.90 6.64
N PHE A 207 -13.31 1.90 7.52
CA PHE A 207 -13.91 1.87 8.87
C PHE A 207 -15.13 2.79 9.02
N TYR A 208 -15.68 3.33 7.92
CA TYR A 208 -16.72 4.36 7.97
C TYR A 208 -17.99 3.94 8.71
N HIS A 209 -18.30 2.65 8.69
CA HIS A 209 -19.49 2.08 9.32
C HIS A 209 -19.17 1.21 10.55
N THR A 210 -17.95 1.33 11.09
CA THR A 210 -17.53 0.57 12.27
C THR A 210 -17.16 1.50 13.41
N ASP A 211 -17.40 1.09 14.64
CA ASP A 211 -17.09 1.79 15.90
C ASP A 211 -16.21 0.96 16.84
N GLN A 212 -15.47 -0.03 16.30
CA GLN A 212 -14.68 -1.01 17.05
C GLN A 212 -13.26 -0.55 17.38
#